data_534f8345a75f0a9d0d02830ebe240e76
#
_entry.id   534f8345a75f0a9d0d02830ebe240e76
#
_cell.length_a   1.000
_cell.length_b   1.000
_cell.length_c   1.000
_cell.angle_alpha   90.00
_cell.angle_beta   90.00
_cell.angle_gamma   90.00
#
_symmetry.space_group_name_H-M   'P 1'
#
loop_
_entity.id
_entity.type
_entity.pdbx_description
1 polymer ?
#
loop_
_entity_poly.entity_id
_entity_poly.type
_entity_poly.pdbx_seq_one_letter_code
_entity_poly.pdbx_strand_id
1 'polypeptide(L)'
;PLLLDLVEFQWKSRLEESLGYLNFEIKNSFPLYSEEYFSNLLKISASEICLKLLPPKEENELLYEDLRRYIMSNNKELKDLEKVKKYIIWELKFLKKVGYGLDLSKCSVTGSNKDLYYVSPNTGQVVTKSVGHPWRKKLLILPKFLISNEPLNNEDIKNGLKLTFFFLTPPVESLSIN
;
A
#
# COMPACT_ATOMS: atom_id res chain seq x y z
N PRO A 1 -12.60 -11.68 -18.11
CA PRO A 1 -12.08 -11.86 -16.75
C PRO A 1 -12.75 -10.91 -15.79
N LEU A 2 -12.86 -11.30 -14.54
CA LEU A 2 -13.28 -10.43 -13.45
C LEU A 2 -12.06 -9.68 -12.87
N LEU A 3 -12.33 -8.63 -12.11
CA LEU A 3 -11.27 -7.96 -11.35
C LEU A 3 -10.58 -8.96 -10.43
N LEU A 4 -9.25 -8.95 -10.40
CA LEU A 4 -8.38 -9.87 -9.67
C LEU A 4 -8.24 -11.29 -10.25
N ASP A 5 -8.87 -11.63 -11.36
CA ASP A 5 -8.56 -12.88 -12.05
C ASP A 5 -7.10 -12.89 -12.50
N LEU A 6 -6.42 -14.00 -12.27
CA LEU A 6 -5.12 -14.25 -12.88
C LEU A 6 -5.33 -14.73 -14.31
N VAL A 7 -4.87 -13.96 -15.26
CA VAL A 7 -4.99 -14.27 -16.68
C VAL A 7 -3.63 -14.37 -17.35
N GLU A 8 -3.49 -15.30 -18.25
CA GLU A 8 -2.44 -15.30 -19.25
C GLU A 8 -2.98 -14.67 -20.52
N PHE A 9 -2.28 -13.70 -21.07
CA PHE A 9 -2.75 -13.02 -22.29
C PHE A 9 -1.69 -12.95 -23.36
N GLN A 10 -2.14 -12.88 -24.60
CA GLN A 10 -1.33 -12.63 -25.78
C GLN A 10 -1.87 -11.41 -26.52
N TRP A 11 -1.04 -10.40 -26.64
CA TRP A 11 -1.33 -9.24 -27.46
C TRP A 11 -0.66 -9.36 -28.80
N LYS A 12 -1.44 -9.15 -29.90
CA LYS A 12 -0.89 -9.11 -31.27
C LYS A 12 -1.37 -7.82 -31.95
N SER A 13 -0.45 -6.99 -32.35
CA SER A 13 -0.70 -5.79 -33.13
C SER A 13 0.24 -5.71 -34.32
N ARG A 14 -0.17 -4.95 -35.32
CA ARG A 14 0.63 -4.74 -36.54
C ARG A 14 1.72 -3.70 -36.32
N LEU A 15 1.45 -2.71 -35.47
CA LEU A 15 2.37 -1.66 -35.04
C LEU A 15 2.22 -1.50 -33.53
N GLU A 16 3.27 -1.05 -32.86
CA GLU A 16 3.33 -0.93 -31.39
C GLU A 16 2.20 -0.06 -30.82
N GLU A 17 1.79 0.98 -31.52
CA GLU A 17 0.73 1.91 -31.10
C GLU A 17 -0.64 1.62 -31.76
N SER A 18 -0.77 0.56 -32.56
CA SER A 18 -2.04 0.25 -33.21
C SER A 18 -2.96 -0.63 -32.36
N LEU A 19 -4.25 -0.52 -32.62
CA LEU A 19 -5.22 -1.48 -32.09
C LEU A 19 -4.83 -2.90 -32.50
N GLY A 20 -4.81 -3.81 -31.55
CA GLY A 20 -4.47 -5.20 -31.75
C GLY A 20 -5.53 -6.15 -31.25
N TYR A 21 -5.22 -7.44 -31.28
CA TYR A 21 -6.05 -8.50 -30.75
C TYR A 21 -5.49 -8.97 -29.41
N LEU A 22 -6.36 -9.00 -28.39
CA LEU A 22 -6.07 -9.56 -27.08
C LEU A 22 -6.74 -10.92 -26.96
N ASN A 23 -5.95 -11.97 -26.89
CA ASN A 23 -6.41 -13.28 -26.46
C ASN A 23 -6.00 -13.49 -25.01
N PHE A 24 -6.90 -14.01 -24.19
CA PHE A 24 -6.57 -14.31 -22.80
C PHE A 24 -7.18 -15.63 -22.36
N GLU A 25 -6.53 -16.26 -21.40
CA GLU A 25 -6.99 -17.47 -20.71
C GLU A 25 -6.98 -17.20 -19.20
N ILE A 26 -8.09 -17.50 -18.53
CA ILE A 26 -8.18 -17.37 -17.07
C ILE A 26 -7.45 -18.57 -16.45
N LYS A 27 -6.34 -18.31 -15.76
CA LYS A 27 -5.56 -19.34 -15.05
C LYS A 27 -6.10 -19.58 -13.64
N ASN A 28 -6.61 -18.53 -12.99
CA ASN A 28 -7.22 -18.64 -11.69
C ASN A 28 -8.25 -17.52 -11.51
N SER A 29 -9.45 -17.88 -11.10
CA SER A 29 -10.49 -16.91 -10.75
C SER A 29 -10.49 -16.64 -9.27
N PHE A 30 -10.49 -15.36 -8.92
CA PHE A 30 -10.61 -14.93 -7.54
C PHE A 30 -12.09 -14.74 -7.20
N PRO A 31 -12.66 -15.51 -6.24
CA PRO A 31 -14.07 -15.39 -5.89
C PRO A 31 -14.34 -14.09 -5.12
N LEU A 32 -14.72 -13.02 -5.83
CA LEU A 32 -15.11 -11.74 -5.23
C LEU A 32 -16.41 -11.81 -4.41
N TYR A 33 -17.17 -12.89 -4.57
CA TYR A 33 -18.49 -13.10 -3.95
C TYR A 33 -18.46 -14.05 -2.74
N SER A 34 -17.28 -14.31 -2.19
CA SER A 34 -17.20 -15.08 -0.96
C SER A 34 -17.72 -14.28 0.23
N GLU A 35 -18.04 -14.96 1.32
CA GLU A 35 -18.51 -14.39 2.61
C GLU A 35 -17.55 -13.33 3.20
N GLU A 36 -16.44 -13.05 2.55
CA GLU A 36 -15.39 -12.13 2.98
C GLU A 36 -15.38 -10.79 2.23
N TYR A 37 -16.54 -10.16 2.11
CA TYR A 37 -16.69 -8.88 1.42
C TYR A 37 -15.62 -7.84 1.82
N PHE A 38 -15.38 -7.69 3.12
CA PHE A 38 -14.40 -6.72 3.62
C PHE A 38 -12.95 -7.02 3.17
N SER A 39 -12.55 -8.30 3.22
CA SER A 39 -11.24 -8.73 2.72
C SER A 39 -11.08 -8.45 1.22
N ASN A 40 -12.13 -8.68 0.45
CA ASN A 40 -12.14 -8.43 -0.99
C ASN A 40 -12.03 -6.93 -1.31
N LEU A 41 -12.69 -6.05 -0.55
CA LEU A 41 -12.54 -4.61 -0.70
C LEU A 41 -11.08 -4.16 -0.53
N LEU A 42 -10.36 -4.67 0.48
CA LEU A 42 -8.96 -4.34 0.69
C LEU A 42 -8.07 -4.82 -0.46
N LYS A 43 -8.36 -5.99 -1.04
CA LYS A 43 -7.61 -6.53 -2.18
C LYS A 43 -7.87 -5.73 -3.47
N ILE A 44 -9.13 -5.33 -3.69
CA ILE A 44 -9.51 -4.44 -4.80
C ILE A 44 -8.79 -3.09 -4.65
N SER A 45 -8.80 -2.51 -3.45
CA SER A 45 -8.09 -1.25 -3.17
C SER A 45 -6.59 -1.35 -3.45
N ALA A 46 -5.96 -2.47 -3.09
CA ALA A 46 -4.55 -2.71 -3.41
C ALA A 46 -4.29 -2.73 -4.94
N SER A 47 -5.17 -3.37 -5.70
CA SER A 47 -5.07 -3.41 -7.17
C SER A 47 -5.25 -2.02 -7.79
N GLU A 48 -6.22 -1.23 -7.28
CA GLU A 48 -6.45 0.14 -7.72
C GLU A 48 -5.25 1.06 -7.47
N ILE A 49 -4.55 0.89 -6.34
CA ILE A 49 -3.31 1.62 -6.05
C ILE A 49 -2.26 1.32 -7.12
N CYS A 50 -2.06 0.05 -7.46
CA CYS A 50 -1.13 -0.35 -8.52
C CYS A 50 -1.51 0.27 -9.87
N LEU A 51 -2.80 0.18 -10.26
CA LEU A 51 -3.29 0.73 -11.53
C LEU A 51 -3.10 2.26 -11.64
N LYS A 52 -3.22 2.99 -10.52
CA LYS A 52 -3.14 4.45 -10.53
C LYS A 52 -1.72 4.99 -10.39
N LEU A 53 -0.85 4.28 -9.68
CA LEU A 53 0.47 4.80 -9.32
C LEU A 53 1.62 4.18 -10.10
N LEU A 54 1.40 3.05 -10.79
CA LEU A 54 2.44 2.46 -11.62
C LEU A 54 2.36 3.01 -13.05
N PRO A 55 3.51 3.35 -13.65
CA PRO A 55 3.55 3.77 -15.04
C PRO A 55 3.11 2.62 -15.96
N PRO A 56 2.39 2.92 -17.04
CA PRO A 56 1.97 1.91 -18.00
C PRO A 56 3.17 1.35 -18.76
N LYS A 57 3.08 0.08 -19.15
CA LYS A 57 4.09 -0.63 -19.97
C LYS A 57 5.46 -0.83 -19.29
N GLU A 58 5.58 -0.59 -18.00
CA GLU A 58 6.78 -0.94 -17.25
C GLU A 58 6.63 -2.29 -16.56
N GLU A 59 7.58 -3.18 -16.80
CA GLU A 59 7.66 -4.45 -16.12
C GLU A 59 8.09 -4.26 -14.67
N ASN A 60 7.30 -4.78 -13.74
CA ASN A 60 7.60 -4.70 -12.32
C ASN A 60 7.26 -6.02 -11.62
N GLU A 61 8.08 -7.04 -11.88
CA GLU A 61 7.88 -8.39 -11.37
C GLU A 61 7.78 -8.44 -9.84
N LEU A 62 8.61 -7.67 -9.13
CA LEU A 62 8.61 -7.66 -7.67
C LEU A 62 7.32 -7.09 -7.09
N LEU A 63 6.73 -6.07 -7.72
CA LEU A 63 5.44 -5.51 -7.29
C LEU A 63 4.30 -6.45 -7.64
N TYR A 64 4.35 -7.07 -8.82
CA TYR A 64 3.37 -8.07 -9.23
C TYR A 64 3.33 -9.25 -8.24
N GLU A 65 4.47 -9.82 -7.90
CA GLU A 65 4.55 -10.93 -6.94
C GLU A 65 4.07 -10.55 -5.53
N ASP A 66 4.35 -9.32 -5.07
CA ASP A 66 3.86 -8.86 -3.78
C ASP A 66 2.33 -8.64 -3.78
N LEU A 67 1.78 -8.06 -4.85
CA LEU A 67 0.34 -7.92 -5.00
C LEU A 67 -0.34 -9.29 -5.09
N ARG A 68 0.18 -10.18 -5.94
CA ARG A 68 -0.32 -11.54 -6.09
C ARG A 68 -0.33 -12.28 -4.74
N ARG A 69 0.76 -12.23 -3.99
CA ARG A 69 0.87 -12.86 -2.67
C ARG A 69 -0.14 -12.28 -1.68
N TYR A 70 -0.34 -10.96 -1.72
CA TYR A 70 -1.34 -10.29 -0.88
C TYR A 70 -2.77 -10.74 -1.26
N ILE A 71 -3.13 -10.73 -2.54
CA ILE A 71 -4.45 -11.15 -3.04
C ILE A 71 -4.74 -12.61 -2.68
N MET A 72 -3.77 -13.50 -2.87
CA MET A 72 -3.92 -14.93 -2.62
C MET A 72 -3.86 -15.31 -1.13
N SER A 73 -3.52 -14.36 -0.25
CA SER A 73 -3.46 -14.64 1.17
C SER A 73 -4.84 -15.01 1.75
N ASN A 74 -4.90 -16.14 2.44
CA ASN A 74 -6.11 -16.53 3.18
C ASN A 74 -6.20 -15.73 4.48
N ASN A 75 -7.24 -14.92 4.61
CA ASN A 75 -7.47 -14.07 5.78
C ASN A 75 -8.77 -14.42 6.51
N LYS A 76 -9.39 -15.58 6.21
CA LYS A 76 -10.71 -15.97 6.74
C LYS A 76 -10.83 -15.91 8.25
N GLU A 77 -9.81 -16.41 8.93
CA GLU A 77 -9.81 -16.50 10.41
C GLU A 77 -9.36 -15.20 11.09
N LEU A 78 -8.91 -14.20 10.34
CA LEU A 78 -8.45 -12.96 10.92
C LEU A 78 -9.60 -12.01 11.24
N LYS A 79 -9.47 -11.32 12.37
CA LYS A 79 -10.35 -10.20 12.71
C LYS A 79 -10.11 -9.03 11.76
N ASP A 80 -11.10 -8.17 11.58
CA ASP A 80 -11.02 -7.06 10.63
C ASP A 80 -9.84 -6.13 10.87
N LEU A 81 -9.50 -5.83 12.13
CA LEU A 81 -8.31 -5.02 12.44
C LEU A 81 -7.01 -5.65 11.93
N GLU A 82 -6.87 -6.99 12.03
CA GLU A 82 -5.71 -7.70 11.52
C GLU A 82 -5.67 -7.70 9.98
N LYS A 83 -6.82 -7.78 9.33
CA LYS A 83 -6.91 -7.66 7.86
C LYS A 83 -6.44 -6.28 7.40
N VAL A 84 -6.90 -5.20 8.06
CA VAL A 84 -6.46 -3.84 7.75
C VAL A 84 -4.98 -3.62 8.08
N LYS A 85 -4.48 -4.17 9.18
CA LYS A 85 -3.03 -4.14 9.47
C LYS A 85 -2.21 -4.76 8.34
N LYS A 86 -2.59 -5.94 7.84
CA LYS A 86 -1.92 -6.58 6.70
C LYS A 86 -1.95 -5.70 5.45
N TYR A 87 -3.07 -5.04 5.20
CA TYR A 87 -3.23 -4.09 4.10
C TYR A 87 -2.27 -2.91 4.24
N ILE A 88 -2.23 -2.25 5.40
CA ILE A 88 -1.31 -1.14 5.68
C ILE A 88 0.16 -1.58 5.50
N ILE A 89 0.52 -2.77 5.98
CA ILE A 89 1.87 -3.31 5.81
C ILE A 89 2.18 -3.53 4.32
N TRP A 90 1.21 -3.97 3.52
CA TRP A 90 1.35 -4.10 2.09
C TRP A 90 1.55 -2.72 1.42
N GLU A 91 0.74 -1.71 1.77
CA GLU A 91 0.89 -0.34 1.27
C GLU A 91 2.28 0.25 1.58
N LEU A 92 2.81 0.05 2.79
CA LEU A 92 4.16 0.49 3.15
C LEU A 92 5.26 -0.21 2.32
N LYS A 93 5.10 -1.50 2.02
CA LYS A 93 6.00 -2.23 1.12
C LYS A 93 5.92 -1.69 -0.31
N PHE A 94 4.72 -1.42 -0.78
CA PHE A 94 4.48 -0.81 -2.09
C PHE A 94 5.19 0.55 -2.16
N LEU A 95 4.94 1.46 -1.21
CA LEU A 95 5.59 2.77 -1.14
C LEU A 95 7.11 2.66 -1.17
N LYS A 96 7.68 1.72 -0.42
CA LYS A 96 9.13 1.48 -0.43
C LYS A 96 9.65 1.11 -1.82
N LYS A 97 8.92 0.29 -2.56
CA LYS A 97 9.32 -0.17 -3.90
C LYS A 97 9.19 0.91 -4.97
N VAL A 98 8.21 1.79 -4.84
CA VAL A 98 8.06 2.93 -5.75
C VAL A 98 8.88 4.17 -5.35
N GLY A 99 9.79 4.01 -4.40
CA GLY A 99 10.75 5.06 -4.03
C GLY A 99 10.31 6.00 -2.89
N TYR A 100 9.12 5.80 -2.33
CA TYR A 100 8.60 6.59 -1.19
C TYR A 100 8.70 5.84 0.14
N GLY A 101 9.79 5.08 0.34
CA GLY A 101 9.98 4.28 1.55
C GLY A 101 10.12 5.15 2.80
N LEU A 102 9.35 4.79 3.85
CA LEU A 102 9.46 5.44 5.16
C LEU A 102 10.62 4.83 5.96
N ASP A 103 11.41 5.68 6.61
CA ASP A 103 12.42 5.23 7.59
C ASP A 103 11.86 5.36 9.00
N LEU A 104 11.41 4.22 9.53
CA LEU A 104 10.81 4.10 10.85
C LEU A 104 11.77 3.48 11.89
N SER A 105 13.04 3.32 11.56
CA SER A 105 14.02 2.60 12.37
C SER A 105 14.54 3.40 13.55
N LYS A 106 14.78 4.69 13.36
CA LYS A 106 15.35 5.59 14.37
C LYS A 106 14.93 7.04 14.15
N CYS A 107 14.90 7.80 15.22
CA CYS A 107 14.62 9.23 15.17
C CYS A 107 15.65 9.96 14.30
N SER A 108 15.21 10.69 13.29
CA SER A 108 16.07 11.43 12.36
C SER A 108 16.85 12.57 13.04
N VAL A 109 16.41 13.02 14.21
CA VAL A 109 17.08 14.13 14.95
C VAL A 109 18.01 13.62 16.03
N THR A 110 17.57 12.63 16.83
CA THR A 110 18.33 12.16 18.00
C THR A 110 19.10 10.85 17.76
N GLY A 111 18.78 10.14 16.67
CA GLY A 111 19.31 8.80 16.40
C GLY A 111 18.74 7.69 17.31
N SER A 112 17.88 8.03 18.27
CA SER A 112 17.26 7.09 19.19
C SER A 112 16.25 6.19 18.48
N ASN A 113 16.21 4.90 18.85
CA ASN A 113 15.17 3.96 18.44
C ASN A 113 14.07 3.78 19.51
N LYS A 114 14.13 4.57 20.60
CA LYS A 114 13.13 4.57 21.67
C LYS A 114 12.18 5.76 21.52
N ASP A 115 10.98 5.64 22.05
CA ASP A 115 9.94 6.69 22.08
C ASP A 115 9.61 7.30 20.70
N LEU A 116 9.73 6.51 19.64
CA LEU A 116 9.33 6.89 18.30
C LEU A 116 7.80 7.10 18.28
N TYR A 117 7.35 8.24 17.73
CA TYR A 117 5.94 8.61 17.87
C TYR A 117 5.34 9.33 16.67
N TYR A 118 6.10 10.14 15.96
CA TYR A 118 5.62 10.89 14.82
C TYR A 118 6.42 10.59 13.57
N VAL A 119 5.78 10.76 12.41
CA VAL A 119 6.41 10.67 11.08
C VAL A 119 6.29 12.02 10.40
N SER A 120 7.40 12.49 9.87
CA SER A 120 7.43 13.72 9.07
C SER A 120 6.80 13.46 7.69
N PRO A 121 5.76 14.20 7.29
CA PRO A 121 5.16 14.08 5.97
C PRO A 121 6.11 14.50 4.84
N ASN A 122 7.08 15.37 5.12
CA ASN A 122 8.01 15.86 4.11
C ASN A 122 9.16 14.90 3.82
N THR A 123 9.59 14.14 4.83
CA THR A 123 10.80 13.29 4.71
C THR A 123 10.52 11.80 4.85
N GLY A 124 9.33 11.40 5.29
CA GLY A 124 9.01 10.01 5.60
C GLY A 124 9.78 9.44 6.81
N GLN A 125 10.52 10.29 7.54
CA GLN A 125 11.35 9.87 8.66
C GLN A 125 10.61 10.01 9.99
N VAL A 126 10.93 9.09 10.92
CA VAL A 126 10.34 9.08 12.26
C VAL A 126 11.10 9.99 13.21
N VAL A 127 10.35 10.59 14.17
CA VAL A 127 10.90 11.36 15.28
C VAL A 127 10.29 10.91 16.61
N THR A 128 11.03 11.12 17.71
CA THR A 128 10.55 10.82 19.06
C THR A 128 9.41 11.76 19.45
N LYS A 129 8.65 11.35 20.48
CA LYS A 129 7.54 12.15 21.01
C LYS A 129 7.99 13.53 21.46
N SER A 130 9.12 13.63 22.17
CA SER A 130 9.68 14.89 22.68
C SER A 130 10.06 15.86 21.56
N VAL A 131 10.76 15.36 20.55
CA VAL A 131 11.20 16.16 19.38
C VAL A 131 10.01 16.62 18.55
N GLY A 132 9.05 15.74 18.30
CA GLY A 132 7.91 16.04 17.44
C GLY A 132 6.79 16.86 18.11
N HIS A 133 6.71 16.88 19.44
CA HIS A 133 5.59 17.52 20.16
C HIS A 133 5.34 18.98 19.79
N PRO A 134 6.34 19.86 19.63
CA PRO A 134 6.12 21.23 19.18
C PRO A 134 5.47 21.33 17.79
N TRP A 135 5.70 20.34 16.95
CA TRP A 135 5.24 20.26 15.55
C TRP A 135 4.07 19.31 15.34
N ARG A 136 3.46 18.78 16.40
CA ARG A 136 2.44 17.71 16.35
C ARG A 136 1.28 17.95 15.38
N LYS A 137 0.92 19.20 15.12
CA LYS A 137 -0.15 19.55 14.17
C LYS A 137 0.24 19.34 12.69
N LYS A 138 1.54 19.25 12.40
CA LYS A 138 2.11 19.08 11.06
C LYS A 138 2.71 17.69 10.86
N LEU A 139 2.68 16.83 11.85
CA LEU A 139 3.25 15.50 11.82
C LEU A 139 2.15 14.44 11.83
N LEU A 140 2.44 13.29 11.22
CA LEU A 140 1.59 12.11 11.25
C LEU A 140 1.93 11.28 12.49
N ILE A 141 0.93 10.63 13.08
CA ILE A 141 1.16 9.75 14.22
C ILE A 141 1.66 8.41 13.70
N LEU A 142 2.75 7.91 14.28
CA LEU A 142 3.28 6.59 13.99
C LEU A 142 2.40 5.51 14.66
N PRO A 143 1.79 4.60 13.91
CA PRO A 143 1.03 3.49 14.50
C PRO A 143 1.94 2.56 15.30
N LYS A 144 1.54 2.23 16.52
CA LYS A 144 2.34 1.39 17.41
C LYS A 144 2.65 0.01 16.86
N PHE A 145 1.71 -0.61 16.13
CA PHE A 145 1.92 -1.94 15.55
C PHE A 145 3.05 -2.02 14.52
N LEU A 146 3.57 -0.88 14.05
CA LEU A 146 4.74 -0.85 13.16
C LEU A 146 6.08 -0.96 13.89
N ILE A 147 6.10 -0.68 15.20
CA ILE A 147 7.32 -0.63 16.03
C ILE A 147 7.25 -1.47 17.29
N SER A 148 6.07 -2.01 17.63
CA SER A 148 5.88 -2.84 18.82
C SER A 148 4.88 -3.98 18.55
N ASN A 149 4.85 -4.97 19.46
CA ASN A 149 3.91 -6.06 19.43
C ASN A 149 2.70 -5.82 20.36
N GLU A 150 2.36 -4.56 20.63
CA GLU A 150 1.18 -4.24 21.42
C GLU A 150 -0.11 -4.70 20.72
N PRO A 151 -1.17 -5.00 21.49
CA PRO A 151 -2.47 -5.36 20.92
C PRO A 151 -2.99 -4.26 20.01
N LEU A 152 -3.54 -4.66 18.86
CA LEU A 152 -4.14 -3.73 17.92
C LEU A 152 -5.37 -3.05 18.50
N ASN A 153 -5.49 -1.76 18.20
CA ASN A 153 -6.67 -0.97 18.50
C ASN A 153 -7.11 -0.14 17.28
N ASN A 154 -8.34 0.38 17.34
CA ASN A 154 -8.92 1.16 16.25
C ASN A 154 -8.14 2.44 15.94
N GLU A 155 -7.55 3.10 16.94
CA GLU A 155 -6.81 4.34 16.74
C GLU A 155 -5.48 4.08 16.01
N ASP A 156 -4.78 3.00 16.33
CA ASP A 156 -3.57 2.60 15.61
C ASP A 156 -3.86 2.28 14.14
N ILE A 157 -4.94 1.57 13.85
CA ILE A 157 -5.38 1.29 12.48
C ILE A 157 -5.71 2.58 11.73
N LYS A 158 -6.47 3.48 12.36
CA LYS A 158 -6.81 4.78 11.77
C LYS A 158 -5.56 5.62 11.47
N ASN A 159 -4.60 5.63 12.38
CA ASN A 159 -3.32 6.32 12.17
C ASN A 159 -2.50 5.66 11.06
N GLY A 160 -2.52 4.33 10.94
CA GLY A 160 -1.89 3.59 9.87
C GLY A 160 -2.45 3.94 8.50
N LEU A 161 -3.77 3.91 8.35
CA LEU A 161 -4.44 4.30 7.11
C LEU A 161 -4.17 5.78 6.74
N LYS A 162 -4.17 6.70 7.73
CA LYS A 162 -3.82 8.10 7.48
C LYS A 162 -2.38 8.25 7.01
N LEU A 163 -1.46 7.48 7.61
CA LEU A 163 -0.04 7.51 7.24
C LEU A 163 0.16 7.07 5.80
N THR A 164 -0.34 5.90 5.43
CA THR A 164 -0.17 5.36 4.08
C THR A 164 -0.91 6.19 3.04
N PHE A 165 -2.16 6.60 3.33
CA PHE A 165 -2.94 7.47 2.45
C PHE A 165 -2.20 8.76 2.10
N PHE A 166 -1.56 9.40 3.08
CA PHE A 166 -0.80 10.63 2.85
C PHE A 166 0.30 10.44 1.80
N PHE A 167 1.06 9.34 1.88
CA PHE A 167 2.15 9.09 0.95
C PHE A 167 1.71 8.46 -0.38
N LEU A 168 0.55 7.81 -0.43
CA LEU A 168 -0.05 7.28 -1.65
C LEU A 168 -0.79 8.34 -2.47
N THR A 169 -1.12 9.48 -1.87
CA THR A 169 -1.79 10.58 -2.58
C THR A 169 -0.74 11.56 -3.07
N PRO A 170 -0.46 11.63 -4.38
CA PRO A 170 0.48 12.60 -4.91
C PRO A 170 0.01 14.03 -4.54
N PRO A 171 0.94 14.96 -4.26
CA PRO A 171 0.58 16.34 -4.02
C PRO A 171 -0.19 16.88 -5.23
N VAL A 172 -1.28 17.60 -4.98
CA VAL A 172 -2.22 18.10 -6.00
C VAL A 172 -1.54 18.90 -7.12
N GLU A 173 -0.35 19.43 -6.88
CA GLU A 173 0.46 20.18 -7.85
C GLU A 173 1.05 19.33 -8.98
N SER A 174 1.10 18.01 -8.85
CA SER A 174 1.61 17.11 -9.91
C SER A 174 0.55 16.68 -10.93
N LEU A 175 -0.69 17.11 -10.76
CA LEU A 175 -1.81 16.81 -11.67
C LEU A 175 -2.08 17.93 -12.69
N SER A 176 -1.18 18.91 -12.83
CA SER A 176 -1.24 19.85 -13.96
C SER A 176 -0.86 19.07 -15.22
N ILE A 177 -1.88 18.61 -15.89
CA ILE A 177 -1.88 17.99 -17.22
C ILE A 177 -1.23 18.98 -18.20
N ASN A 178 -0.12 18.56 -18.81
CA ASN A 178 0.30 19.12 -20.10
C ASN A 178 -0.48 18.41 -21.22
#